data_d2bf23f729453075338486356b70a62e
#
_entry.id   d2bf23f729453075338486356b70a62e
#
_cell.length_a   1.000
_cell.length_b   1.000
_cell.length_c   1.000
_cell.angle_alpha   90.00
_cell.angle_beta   90.00
_cell.angle_gamma   90.00
#
_symmetry.space_group_name_H-M   'P 1'
#
loop_
_entity.id
_entity.type
_entity.pdbx_description
1 polymer ?
#
loop_
_entity_poly.entity_id
_entity_poly.type
_entity_poly.pdbx_seq_one_letter_code
_entity_poly.pdbx_strand_id
1 'polypeptide(L)'
;MIGGRGKDKLFSDGDGDILIASWTDHDGNIQALREIKAYWGKNPADSSLSWYQTRLNVLANVGTAGGFKLNATTVHDDAELDVIYGVFNAPAGSIRKRNLYFAKLVGAGINDSILNKTADETAINTPNA
;
A
#
# COMPACT_ATOMS: atom_id res chain seq x y z
N MET A 1 -0.18 -6.54 -0.29
CA MET A 1 0.72 -7.16 -1.31
C MET A 1 2.04 -6.42 -1.30
N ILE A 2 3.15 -7.13 -1.36
CA ILE A 2 4.51 -6.56 -1.42
C ILE A 2 5.19 -7.21 -2.63
N GLY A 3 5.69 -6.40 -3.55
CA GLY A 3 6.40 -6.88 -4.74
C GLY A 3 7.73 -7.54 -4.37
N GLY A 4 8.51 -6.87 -3.56
CA GLY A 4 9.84 -7.33 -3.21
C GLY A 4 10.89 -6.66 -4.09
N ARG A 5 11.96 -7.36 -4.40
CA ARG A 5 13.02 -6.84 -5.28
C ARG A 5 12.83 -7.36 -6.71
N GLY A 6 13.12 -6.52 -7.68
CA GLY A 6 12.99 -6.82 -9.10
C GLY A 6 11.77 -6.14 -9.71
N LYS A 7 11.47 -6.47 -10.96
CA LYS A 7 10.34 -5.88 -11.69
C LYS A 7 9.07 -6.65 -11.39
N ASP A 8 8.15 -6.00 -10.70
CA ASP A 8 6.93 -6.62 -10.23
C ASP A 8 5.68 -6.05 -10.89
N LYS A 9 4.63 -6.86 -10.93
CA LYS A 9 3.27 -6.46 -11.29
C LYS A 9 2.33 -6.85 -10.16
N LEU A 10 1.67 -5.86 -9.59
CA LEU A 10 0.73 -6.07 -8.49
C LEU A 10 -0.69 -5.73 -8.94
N PHE A 11 -1.64 -6.57 -8.56
CA PHE A 11 -3.04 -6.40 -8.95
C PHE A 11 -3.92 -6.36 -7.71
N SER A 12 -4.68 -5.27 -7.55
CA SER A 12 -5.71 -5.18 -6.53
C SER A 12 -6.96 -5.93 -6.97
N ASP A 13 -7.65 -6.54 -6.00
CA ASP A 13 -8.96 -7.17 -6.24
C ASP A 13 -10.15 -6.27 -5.89
N GLY A 14 -9.90 -5.06 -5.41
CA GLY A 14 -10.94 -4.09 -5.06
C GLY A 14 -11.41 -4.14 -3.61
N ASP A 15 -10.80 -4.99 -2.78
CA ASP A 15 -11.18 -5.15 -1.36
C ASP A 15 -10.45 -4.19 -0.41
N GLY A 16 -9.75 -3.20 -0.93
CA GLY A 16 -9.00 -2.24 -0.13
C GLY A 16 -7.65 -2.77 0.30
N ASP A 17 -6.77 -2.96 -0.67
CA ASP A 17 -5.44 -3.49 -0.45
C ASP A 17 -4.42 -2.45 -0.03
N ILE A 18 -3.37 -2.89 0.65
CA ILE A 18 -2.08 -2.18 0.69
C ILE A 18 -1.19 -2.80 -0.38
N LEU A 19 -0.75 -1.98 -1.32
CA LEU A 19 0.07 -2.39 -2.46
C LEU A 19 1.41 -1.67 -2.38
N ILE A 20 2.47 -2.44 -2.20
CA ILE A 20 3.83 -1.94 -2.05
C ILE A 20 4.66 -2.43 -3.23
N ALA A 21 5.14 -1.50 -4.06
CA ALA A 21 5.89 -1.83 -5.26
C ALA A 21 7.13 -2.65 -4.96
N SER A 22 7.94 -2.22 -4.00
CA SER A 22 9.22 -2.87 -3.69
C SER A 22 9.22 -3.54 -2.31
N TRP A 23 10.03 -3.12 -1.37
CA TRP A 23 10.25 -3.83 -0.10
C TRP A 23 10.07 -2.93 1.11
N THR A 24 9.95 -3.54 2.29
CA THR A 24 9.80 -2.83 3.56
C THR A 24 10.78 -3.32 4.62
N ASP A 25 11.00 -2.52 5.65
CA ASP A 25 11.76 -2.92 6.84
C ASP A 25 11.13 -4.12 7.56
N HIS A 26 9.87 -4.44 7.24
CA HIS A 26 9.09 -5.49 7.91
C HIS A 26 9.04 -6.81 7.16
N ASP A 27 9.62 -6.92 5.97
CA ASP A 27 9.47 -8.10 5.11
C ASP A 27 9.91 -9.41 5.78
N GLY A 28 10.92 -9.35 6.63
CA GLY A 28 11.38 -10.49 7.43
C GLY A 28 10.68 -10.63 8.79
N ASN A 29 9.71 -9.79 9.11
CA ASN A 29 9.06 -9.74 10.42
C ASN A 29 7.58 -10.14 10.31
N ILE A 30 7.29 -11.42 10.52
CA ILE A 30 5.93 -11.98 10.46
C ILE A 30 4.97 -11.29 11.42
N GLN A 31 5.40 -10.94 12.62
CA GLN A 31 4.56 -10.23 13.58
C GLN A 31 4.15 -8.86 13.04
N ALA A 32 5.10 -8.09 12.53
CA ALA A 32 4.82 -6.78 11.96
C ALA A 32 3.80 -6.87 10.80
N LEU A 33 4.01 -7.80 9.87
CA LEU A 33 3.11 -7.99 8.73
C LEU A 33 1.70 -8.40 9.16
N ARG A 34 1.58 -9.27 10.16
CA ARG A 34 0.28 -9.68 10.71
C ARG A 34 -0.44 -8.52 11.40
N GLU A 35 0.27 -7.71 12.18
CA GLU A 35 -0.31 -6.56 12.87
C GLU A 35 -0.75 -5.48 11.88
N ILE A 36 0.03 -5.19 10.86
CA ILE A 36 -0.33 -4.23 9.81
C ILE A 36 -1.58 -4.71 9.06
N LYS A 37 -1.60 -5.98 8.67
CA LYS A 37 -2.75 -6.58 7.98
C LYS A 37 -4.01 -6.55 8.84
N ALA A 38 -3.90 -6.93 10.11
CA ALA A 38 -5.02 -6.93 11.04
C ALA A 38 -5.57 -5.52 11.29
N TYR A 39 -4.69 -4.55 11.44
CA TYR A 39 -5.12 -3.16 11.63
C TYR A 39 -5.81 -2.61 10.37
N TRP A 40 -5.24 -2.85 9.20
CA TRP A 40 -5.82 -2.39 7.94
C TRP A 40 -7.20 -3.02 7.67
N GLY A 41 -7.39 -4.27 8.05
CA GLY A 41 -8.64 -5.00 7.90
C GLY A 41 -9.70 -4.75 8.98
N LYS A 42 -9.44 -3.87 9.97
CA LYS A 42 -10.42 -3.56 11.02
C LYS A 42 -11.67 -2.90 10.44
N ASN A 43 -12.82 -3.19 11.06
CA ASN A 43 -14.12 -2.65 10.68
C ASN A 43 -14.41 -2.79 9.18
N PRO A 44 -14.42 -4.02 8.64
CA PRO A 44 -14.53 -4.24 7.19
C PRO A 44 -15.84 -3.71 6.59
N ALA A 45 -16.88 -3.50 7.42
CA ALA A 45 -18.13 -2.90 7.00
C ALA A 45 -18.06 -1.37 6.82
N ASP A 46 -17.04 -0.72 7.37
CA ASP A 46 -16.85 0.73 7.24
C ASP A 46 -15.95 1.04 6.03
N SER A 47 -16.59 1.41 4.92
CA SER A 47 -15.92 1.83 3.68
C SER A 47 -15.77 3.36 3.57
N SER A 48 -15.98 4.11 4.65
CA SER A 48 -15.92 5.58 4.62
C SER A 48 -14.51 6.09 4.33
N LEU A 49 -14.44 7.26 3.70
CA LEU A 49 -13.19 7.98 3.49
C LEU A 49 -12.53 8.35 4.82
N SER A 50 -13.34 8.72 5.83
CA SER A 50 -12.86 9.06 7.16
C SER A 50 -12.11 7.89 7.83
N TRP A 51 -12.66 6.69 7.79
CA TRP A 51 -12.00 5.51 8.33
C TRP A 51 -10.73 5.14 7.55
N TYR A 52 -10.77 5.26 6.24
CA TYR A 52 -9.60 5.06 5.38
C TYR A 52 -8.46 6.03 5.77
N GLN A 53 -8.74 7.31 5.91
CA GLN A 53 -7.75 8.32 6.29
C GLN A 53 -7.22 8.10 7.72
N THR A 54 -8.08 7.68 8.65
CA THR A 54 -7.68 7.34 10.01
C THR A 54 -6.69 6.19 10.05
N ARG A 55 -6.98 5.11 9.34
CA ARG A 55 -6.08 3.94 9.26
C ARG A 55 -4.73 4.31 8.65
N LEU A 56 -4.75 5.07 7.56
CA LEU A 56 -3.55 5.53 6.89
C LEU A 56 -2.67 6.36 7.82
N ASN A 57 -3.27 7.32 8.52
CA ASN A 57 -2.57 8.20 9.46
C ASN A 57 -1.97 7.42 10.64
N VAL A 58 -2.71 6.49 11.21
CA VAL A 58 -2.22 5.65 12.31
C VAL A 58 -1.05 4.79 11.86
N LEU A 59 -1.14 4.10 10.73
CA LEU A 59 -0.04 3.31 10.21
C LEU A 59 1.21 4.15 9.91
N ALA A 60 1.02 5.36 9.39
CA ALA A 60 2.14 6.23 9.03
C ALA A 60 2.85 6.84 10.25
N ASN A 61 2.11 7.24 11.28
CA ASN A 61 2.63 8.11 12.34
C ASN A 61 2.66 7.48 13.74
N VAL A 62 1.72 6.59 14.04
CA VAL A 62 1.60 5.94 15.35
C VAL A 62 2.15 4.51 15.32
N GLY A 63 1.76 3.76 14.32
CA GLY A 63 2.08 2.34 14.19
C GLY A 63 1.03 1.43 14.79
N THR A 64 1.26 0.13 14.64
CA THR A 64 0.45 -0.94 15.23
C THR A 64 0.71 -1.07 16.74
N ALA A 65 0.06 -2.00 17.41
CA ALA A 65 0.26 -2.26 18.84
C ALA A 65 1.74 -2.55 19.19
N GLY A 66 2.47 -3.23 18.30
CA GLY A 66 3.92 -3.45 18.42
C GLY A 66 4.79 -2.27 17.96
N GLY A 67 4.19 -1.15 17.57
CA GLY A 67 4.90 0.05 17.11
C GLY A 67 5.37 0.00 15.66
N PHE A 68 4.85 -0.93 14.85
CA PHE A 68 5.24 -1.06 13.44
C PHE A 68 4.53 -0.03 12.58
N LYS A 69 5.30 0.84 11.94
CA LYS A 69 4.81 1.89 11.05
C LYS A 69 4.97 1.49 9.59
N LEU A 70 4.07 2.00 8.76
CA LEU A 70 4.14 1.86 7.31
C LEU A 70 4.05 3.25 6.69
N ASN A 71 5.20 3.77 6.23
CA ASN A 71 5.33 5.11 5.68
C ASN A 71 6.56 5.20 4.75
N ALA A 72 6.88 6.40 4.27
CA ALA A 72 8.00 6.61 3.35
C ALA A 72 9.40 6.33 3.96
N THR A 73 9.51 6.14 5.27
CA THR A 73 10.79 5.78 5.91
C THR A 73 10.95 4.27 6.12
N THR A 74 9.86 3.53 6.13
CA THR A 74 9.86 2.07 6.33
C THR A 74 9.64 1.28 5.04
N VAL A 75 9.22 1.97 3.97
CA VAL A 75 9.06 1.40 2.63
C VAL A 75 10.12 1.96 1.70
N HIS A 76 10.73 1.12 0.91
CA HIS A 76 11.90 1.46 0.11
C HIS A 76 11.70 1.07 -1.36
N ASP A 77 12.34 1.86 -2.24
CA ASP A 77 12.43 1.58 -3.66
C ASP A 77 13.64 0.70 -3.96
N ASP A 78 13.56 -0.16 -4.95
CA ASP A 78 14.68 -1.02 -5.37
C ASP A 78 15.32 -0.59 -6.70
N ALA A 79 14.90 0.55 -7.25
CA ALA A 79 15.37 1.12 -8.51
C ALA A 79 15.01 0.30 -9.75
N GLU A 80 14.03 -0.60 -9.65
CA GLU A 80 13.45 -1.32 -10.78
C GLU A 80 12.07 -0.73 -11.13
N LEU A 81 11.55 -1.05 -12.31
CA LEU A 81 10.24 -0.57 -12.73
C LEU A 81 9.16 -1.55 -12.28
N ASP A 82 8.31 -1.10 -11.39
CA ASP A 82 7.12 -1.84 -10.97
C ASP A 82 5.85 -1.23 -11.54
N VAL A 83 4.84 -2.07 -11.72
CA VAL A 83 3.53 -1.65 -12.19
C VAL A 83 2.45 -2.16 -11.23
N ILE A 84 1.68 -1.23 -10.68
CA ILE A 84 0.56 -1.54 -9.79
C ILE A 84 -0.74 -1.23 -10.54
N TYR A 85 -1.65 -2.20 -10.55
CA TYR A 85 -3.00 -2.05 -11.09
C TYR A 85 -3.99 -1.88 -9.95
N GLY A 86 -4.56 -0.69 -9.82
CA GLY A 86 -5.36 -0.27 -8.67
C GLY A 86 -6.65 -1.05 -8.49
N VAL A 87 -7.41 -1.25 -9.56
CA VAL A 87 -8.57 -2.17 -9.56
C VAL A 87 -8.49 -3.02 -10.80
N PHE A 88 -8.47 -4.32 -10.57
CA PHE A 88 -8.46 -5.31 -11.63
C PHE A 88 -9.55 -6.34 -11.33
N ASN A 89 -10.54 -6.44 -12.22
CA ASN A 89 -11.63 -7.42 -12.13
C ASN A 89 -12.51 -7.35 -10.86
N ALA A 90 -12.81 -6.14 -10.35
CA ALA A 90 -13.83 -6.05 -9.32
C ALA A 90 -15.18 -6.55 -9.86
N PRO A 91 -15.89 -7.47 -9.15
CA PRO A 91 -17.20 -7.94 -9.60
C PRO A 91 -18.19 -6.80 -9.76
N ALA A 92 -19.04 -6.84 -10.79
CA ALA A 92 -20.10 -5.87 -11.00
C ALA A 92 -21.00 -5.78 -9.76
N GLY A 93 -21.27 -4.55 -9.28
CA GLY A 93 -22.10 -4.30 -8.08
C GLY A 93 -21.37 -4.46 -6.76
N SER A 94 -20.08 -4.80 -6.73
CA SER A 94 -19.30 -4.83 -5.50
C SER A 94 -19.01 -3.41 -5.00
N ILE A 95 -19.00 -3.23 -3.66
CA ILE A 95 -18.56 -1.97 -3.04
C ILE A 95 -17.04 -1.91 -3.14
N ARG A 96 -16.57 -0.95 -3.91
CA ARG A 96 -15.13 -0.72 -4.06
C ARG A 96 -14.57 -0.08 -2.80
N LYS A 97 -13.60 -0.73 -2.17
CA LYS A 97 -12.81 -0.17 -1.08
C LYS A 97 -11.57 0.51 -1.62
N ARG A 98 -11.09 1.52 -0.89
CA ARG A 98 -9.91 2.29 -1.28
C ARG A 98 -8.63 1.54 -0.97
N ASN A 99 -7.71 1.54 -1.93
CA ASN A 99 -6.37 1.00 -1.77
C ASN A 99 -5.40 2.04 -1.22
N LEU A 100 -4.34 1.58 -0.59
CA LEU A 100 -3.16 2.37 -0.21
C LEU A 100 -1.97 1.88 -1.02
N TYR A 101 -1.27 2.82 -1.66
CA TYR A 101 -0.15 2.52 -2.54
C TYR A 101 1.15 3.08 -2.00
N PHE A 102 2.23 2.32 -2.16
CA PHE A 102 3.59 2.75 -1.95
C PHE A 102 4.40 2.43 -3.21
N ALA A 103 4.93 3.47 -3.83
CA ALA A 103 5.70 3.34 -5.07
C ALA A 103 6.60 4.56 -5.25
N LYS A 104 7.70 4.41 -5.98
CA LYS A 104 8.51 5.56 -6.35
C LYS A 104 7.89 6.25 -7.56
N LEU A 105 7.26 7.38 -7.32
CA LEU A 105 6.46 8.07 -8.34
C LEU A 105 7.16 9.29 -8.92
N VAL A 106 8.09 9.88 -8.17
CA VAL A 106 8.80 11.10 -8.56
C VAL A 106 10.27 11.04 -8.14
N GLY A 107 11.10 11.86 -8.76
CA GLY A 107 12.52 11.95 -8.47
C GLY A 107 13.39 11.34 -9.56
N ALA A 108 14.71 11.39 -9.34
CA ALA A 108 15.69 10.86 -10.29
C ALA A 108 15.66 9.33 -10.33
N GLY A 109 15.99 8.76 -11.48
CA GLY A 109 16.01 7.30 -11.68
C GLY A 109 14.70 6.75 -12.23
N ILE A 110 14.50 5.46 -12.05
CA ILE A 110 13.33 4.75 -12.56
C ILE A 110 12.13 4.99 -11.65
N ASN A 111 11.01 5.45 -12.21
CA ASN A 111 9.77 5.64 -11.50
C ASN A 111 8.79 4.51 -11.82
N ASP A 112 8.05 4.08 -10.81
CA ASP A 112 6.99 3.09 -10.92
C ASP A 112 5.72 3.66 -11.55
N SER A 113 4.82 2.80 -11.92
CA SER A 113 3.51 3.18 -12.46
C SER A 113 2.38 2.63 -11.60
N ILE A 114 1.39 3.49 -11.32
CA ILE A 114 0.13 3.08 -10.72
C ILE A 114 -0.99 3.36 -11.72
N LEU A 115 -1.68 2.31 -12.13
CA LEU A 115 -2.80 2.39 -13.08
C LEU A 115 -4.12 2.23 -12.33
N ASN A 116 -5.14 2.96 -12.76
CA ASN A 116 -6.50 2.90 -12.21
C ASN A 116 -6.63 3.33 -10.74
N LYS A 117 -5.68 4.12 -10.23
CA LYS A 117 -5.83 4.76 -8.93
C LYS A 117 -6.92 5.83 -9.01
N THR A 118 -7.82 5.86 -8.02
CA THR A 118 -8.83 6.91 -7.91
C THR A 118 -8.30 8.15 -7.17
N ALA A 119 -8.99 9.29 -7.34
CA ALA A 119 -8.57 10.57 -6.75
C ALA A 119 -8.59 10.54 -5.21
N ASP A 120 -9.45 9.73 -4.59
CA ASP A 120 -9.59 9.60 -3.14
C ASP A 120 -8.74 8.50 -2.52
N GLU A 121 -7.97 7.79 -3.32
CA GLU A 121 -6.95 6.86 -2.86
C GLU A 121 -5.59 7.57 -2.72
N THR A 122 -4.79 7.14 -1.75
CA THR A 122 -3.49 7.74 -1.47
C THR A 122 -2.36 6.88 -2.03
N ALA A 123 -1.42 7.53 -2.70
CA ALA A 123 -0.14 6.93 -3.08
C ALA A 123 0.98 7.68 -2.36
N ILE A 124 1.81 6.95 -1.64
CA ILE A 124 2.96 7.49 -0.91
C ILE A 124 4.20 7.25 -1.75
N ASN A 125 4.91 8.33 -2.07
CA ASN A 125 6.18 8.25 -2.79
C ASN A 125 7.26 7.64 -1.91
N THR A 126 7.92 6.61 -2.40
CA THR A 126 9.00 5.94 -1.68
C THR A 126 10.36 6.47 -2.17
N PRO A 127 11.26 6.81 -1.26
CA PRO A 127 12.60 7.26 -1.66
C PRO A 127 13.44 6.10 -2.19
N ASN A 128 14.46 6.43 -2.97
CA ASN A 128 15.51 5.47 -3.30
C ASN A 128 16.16 4.95 -2.01
N ALA A 129 16.37 3.66 -1.99
CA ALA A 129 17.09 3.01 -0.88
C ALA A 129 18.58 3.38 -0.90
#